data_cecf08a3990402e45f9307a0202d435d
#
_entry.id   cecf08a3990402e45f9307a0202d435d
#
_cell.length_a   1.000
_cell.length_b   1.000
_cell.length_c   1.000
_cell.angle_alpha   90.00
_cell.angle_beta   90.00
_cell.angle_gamma   90.00
#
_symmetry.space_group_name_H-M   'P 1'
#
loop_
_entity.id
_entity.type
_entity.pdbx_description
1 polymer ?
#
loop_
_entity_poly.entity_id
_entity_poly.type
_entity_poly.pdbx_seq_one_letter_code
_entity_poly.pdbx_strand_id
1 'polypeptide(L)'
;MARDTSQQGLVSQTAILNRLVQLGFEVLLPWADHLGYDLAYYVTTEERHFGFFVHRDGRLVRIQCKTAWLSKDGTYLEFNTSTVSVRKRGNNKKSGYRGKAEYFAVYSPDTGKIYMVAVDEAPNGNMNLRFKSAGVVRANRHGSYRIPYSVEIAGDYCWAEDYEI
;
A
#
# COMPACT_ATOMS: atom_id res chain seq x y z
N MET A 1 16.59 -16.09 -12.78
CA MET A 1 15.44 -15.68 -13.61
C MET A 1 15.02 -14.27 -13.23
N ALA A 2 14.94 -13.36 -14.20
CA ALA A 2 14.36 -12.03 -13.95
C ALA A 2 12.87 -12.21 -13.60
N ARG A 3 12.40 -11.59 -12.52
CA ARG A 3 10.98 -11.60 -12.16
C ARG A 3 10.20 -10.81 -13.21
N ASP A 4 9.18 -11.42 -13.81
CA ASP A 4 8.26 -10.69 -14.67
C ASP A 4 7.43 -9.74 -13.80
N THR A 5 7.77 -8.47 -13.87
CA THR A 5 7.13 -7.42 -13.07
C THR A 5 5.66 -7.21 -13.43
N SER A 6 5.28 -7.47 -14.69
CA SER A 6 3.90 -7.35 -15.14
C SER A 6 3.03 -8.46 -14.57
N GLN A 7 3.49 -9.70 -14.62
CA GLN A 7 2.80 -10.84 -14.04
C GLN A 7 2.70 -10.69 -12.52
N GLN A 8 3.78 -10.23 -11.85
CA GLN A 8 3.77 -10.01 -10.41
C GLN A 8 2.78 -8.90 -10.00
N GLY A 9 2.67 -7.84 -10.78
CA GLY A 9 1.67 -6.79 -10.58
C GLY A 9 0.25 -7.33 -10.64
N LEU A 10 -0.05 -8.19 -11.63
CA LEU A 10 -1.34 -8.82 -11.79
C LEU A 10 -1.69 -9.76 -10.61
N VAL A 11 -0.72 -10.56 -10.15
CA VAL A 11 -0.89 -11.41 -8.96
C VAL A 11 -1.25 -10.57 -7.73
N SER A 12 -0.53 -9.46 -7.51
CA SER A 12 -0.79 -8.57 -6.39
C SER A 12 -2.16 -7.92 -6.47
N GLN A 13 -2.55 -7.42 -7.63
CA GLN A 13 -3.87 -6.82 -7.86
C GLN A 13 -5.00 -7.83 -7.62
N THR A 14 -4.84 -9.07 -8.10
CA THR A 14 -5.83 -10.14 -7.90
C THR A 14 -5.97 -10.52 -6.42
N ALA A 15 -4.86 -10.63 -5.69
CA ALA A 15 -4.89 -10.92 -4.25
C ALA A 15 -5.61 -9.81 -3.47
N ILE A 16 -5.32 -8.55 -3.79
CA ILE A 16 -5.95 -7.38 -3.18
C ILE A 16 -7.45 -7.34 -3.50
N LEU A 17 -7.83 -7.52 -4.76
CA LEU A 17 -9.23 -7.60 -5.19
C LEU A 17 -9.99 -8.66 -4.40
N ASN A 18 -9.46 -9.88 -4.33
CA ASN A 18 -10.07 -10.99 -3.59
C ASN A 18 -10.26 -10.64 -2.10
N ARG A 19 -9.26 -10.01 -1.48
CA ARG A 19 -9.36 -9.63 -0.06
C ARG A 19 -10.41 -8.56 0.17
N LEU A 20 -10.50 -7.54 -0.66
CA LEU A 20 -11.54 -6.50 -0.55
C LEU A 20 -12.95 -7.08 -0.70
N VAL A 21 -13.14 -8.01 -1.64
CA VAL A 21 -14.42 -8.72 -1.82
C VAL A 21 -14.75 -9.57 -0.58
N GLN A 22 -13.79 -10.27 0.02
CA GLN A 22 -13.99 -11.03 1.25
C GLN A 22 -14.39 -10.12 2.44
N LEU A 23 -13.90 -8.88 2.46
CA LEU A 23 -14.27 -7.87 3.46
C LEU A 23 -15.64 -7.23 3.20
N GLY A 24 -16.31 -7.62 2.10
CA GLY A 24 -17.65 -7.15 1.75
C GLY A 24 -17.69 -5.82 0.98
N PHE A 25 -16.56 -5.34 0.45
CA PHE A 25 -16.53 -4.14 -0.38
C PHE A 25 -17.04 -4.41 -1.80
N GLU A 26 -17.84 -3.48 -2.35
CA GLU A 26 -18.18 -3.44 -3.76
C GLU A 26 -17.01 -2.87 -4.56
N VAL A 27 -16.25 -3.75 -5.22
CA VAL A 27 -15.02 -3.35 -5.92
C VAL A 27 -15.31 -3.08 -7.40
N LEU A 28 -14.75 -1.98 -7.89
CA LEU A 28 -14.86 -1.50 -9.26
C LEU A 28 -13.49 -1.50 -9.92
N LEU A 29 -13.47 -1.89 -11.19
CA LEU A 29 -12.27 -1.83 -12.03
C LEU A 29 -12.35 -0.60 -12.93
N PRO A 30 -11.28 0.21 -13.03
CA PRO A 30 -11.24 1.30 -13.99
C PRO A 30 -11.21 0.73 -15.42
N TRP A 31 -11.93 1.37 -16.33
CA TRP A 31 -11.91 0.97 -17.73
C TRP A 31 -10.58 1.31 -18.43
N ALA A 32 -9.85 2.30 -17.93
CA ALA A 32 -8.65 2.82 -18.59
C ALA A 32 -7.44 2.88 -17.68
N ASP A 33 -6.29 2.39 -18.15
CA ASP A 33 -5.03 2.28 -17.39
C ASP A 33 -4.39 3.62 -16.99
N HIS A 34 -4.78 4.72 -17.64
CA HIS A 34 -4.17 6.04 -17.39
C HIS A 34 -4.77 6.81 -16.21
N LEU A 35 -5.77 6.25 -15.51
CA LEU A 35 -6.47 6.95 -14.43
C LEU A 35 -5.64 7.10 -13.14
N GLY A 36 -4.54 6.36 -13.02
CA GLY A 36 -3.61 6.47 -11.88
C GLY A 36 -4.09 5.79 -10.61
N TYR A 37 -5.04 4.85 -10.73
CA TYR A 37 -5.45 3.89 -9.71
C TYR A 37 -5.84 2.57 -10.39
N ASP A 38 -5.74 1.46 -9.69
CA ASP A 38 -5.95 0.11 -10.23
C ASP A 38 -7.31 -0.48 -9.84
N LEU A 39 -7.82 -0.10 -8.68
CA LEU A 39 -9.11 -0.52 -8.14
C LEU A 39 -9.81 0.68 -7.48
N ALA A 40 -11.14 0.59 -7.36
CA ALA A 40 -11.89 1.46 -6.50
C ALA A 40 -12.96 0.65 -5.77
N TYR A 41 -13.39 1.11 -4.59
CA TYR A 41 -14.57 0.57 -3.93
C TYR A 41 -15.49 1.69 -3.49
N TYR A 42 -16.76 1.35 -3.35
CA TYR A 42 -17.79 2.30 -2.97
C TYR A 42 -18.04 2.22 -1.46
N VAL A 43 -18.02 3.37 -0.80
CA VAL A 43 -18.39 3.50 0.60
C VAL A 43 -19.70 4.27 0.69
N THR A 44 -20.71 3.66 1.30
CA THR A 44 -21.97 4.32 1.55
C THR A 44 -22.08 4.67 3.03
N THR A 45 -22.34 5.93 3.32
CA THR A 45 -22.70 6.37 4.67
C THR A 45 -24.21 6.54 4.71
N GLU A 46 -24.89 5.78 5.57
CA GLU A 46 -26.33 5.91 5.80
C GLU A 46 -26.54 6.79 7.03
N GLU A 47 -27.12 7.97 6.85
CA GLU A 47 -27.59 8.82 7.94
C GLU A 47 -29.12 8.69 8.07
N ARG A 48 -29.58 8.25 9.23
CA ARG A 48 -31.03 8.19 9.57
C ARG A 48 -31.45 9.48 10.25
N HIS A 49 -32.22 10.29 9.57
CA HIS A 49 -32.88 11.43 10.16
C HIS A 49 -34.33 11.08 10.49
N PHE A 50 -34.74 11.20 11.76
CA PHE A 50 -36.13 11.05 12.26
C PHE A 50 -36.82 9.73 11.90
N GLY A 51 -36.10 8.64 11.70
CA GLY A 51 -36.68 7.33 11.44
C GLY A 51 -37.30 7.10 10.06
N PHE A 52 -37.41 8.13 9.23
CA PHE A 52 -38.10 8.05 7.93
C PHE A 52 -37.26 8.39 6.70
N PHE A 53 -36.14 9.09 6.86
CA PHE A 53 -35.29 9.45 5.73
C PHE A 53 -33.92 8.82 5.90
N VAL A 54 -33.52 8.01 4.91
CA VAL A 54 -32.16 7.52 4.76
C VAL A 54 -31.51 8.39 3.70
N HIS A 55 -30.60 9.27 4.11
CA HIS A 55 -29.72 9.94 3.18
C HIS A 55 -28.53 9.02 2.92
N ARG A 56 -28.28 8.70 1.67
CA ARG A 56 -27.15 7.87 1.25
C ARG A 56 -26.16 8.74 0.54
N ASP A 57 -25.14 9.16 1.27
CA ASP A 57 -23.95 9.71 0.65
C ASP A 57 -22.97 8.58 0.35
N GLY A 58 -22.53 8.52 -0.89
CA GLY A 58 -21.57 7.53 -1.31
C GLY A 58 -20.36 8.17 -1.95
N ARG A 59 -19.18 7.62 -1.67
CA ARG A 59 -17.94 8.05 -2.33
C ARG A 59 -17.15 6.86 -2.86
N LEU A 60 -16.47 7.08 -3.97
CA LEU A 60 -15.47 6.14 -4.46
C LEU A 60 -14.15 6.36 -3.72
N VAL A 61 -13.60 5.27 -3.22
CA VAL A 61 -12.24 5.23 -2.67
C VAL A 61 -11.35 4.55 -3.70
N ARG A 62 -10.39 5.30 -4.25
CA ARG A 62 -9.47 4.83 -5.30
C ARG A 62 -8.24 4.20 -4.67
N ILE A 63 -7.82 3.08 -5.21
CA ILE A 63 -6.71 2.27 -4.70
C ILE A 63 -5.67 2.08 -5.78
N GLN A 64 -4.40 2.30 -5.44
CA GLN A 64 -3.26 1.89 -6.22
C GLN A 64 -2.70 0.60 -5.65
N CYS A 65 -2.71 -0.47 -6.43
CA CYS A 65 -2.14 -1.76 -6.03
C CYS A 65 -0.61 -1.73 -6.13
N LYS A 66 0.05 -2.33 -5.14
CA LYS A 66 1.50 -2.44 -5.08
C LYS A 66 1.93 -3.83 -4.62
N THR A 67 3.14 -4.22 -5.00
CA THR A 67 3.81 -5.39 -4.45
C THR A 67 4.88 -4.94 -3.48
N ALA A 68 4.90 -5.53 -2.28
CA ALA A 68 5.96 -5.32 -1.31
C ALA A 68 6.86 -6.56 -1.23
N TRP A 69 8.14 -6.30 -1.02
CA TRP A 69 9.13 -7.33 -0.87
C TRP A 69 9.74 -7.30 0.52
N LEU A 70 9.93 -8.48 1.08
CA LEU A 70 10.58 -8.63 2.37
C LEU A 70 12.06 -8.25 2.25
N SER A 71 12.53 -7.44 3.19
CA SER A 71 13.95 -7.12 3.32
C SER A 71 14.78 -8.38 3.57
N LYS A 72 16.04 -8.36 3.22
CA LYS A 72 16.95 -9.52 3.37
C LYS A 72 17.09 -9.99 4.82
N ASP A 73 16.95 -9.09 5.76
CA ASP A 73 16.99 -9.36 7.21
C ASP A 73 15.63 -9.69 7.82
N GLY A 74 14.56 -9.69 7.01
CA GLY A 74 13.20 -10.01 7.45
C GLY A 74 12.55 -8.99 8.37
N THR A 75 13.10 -7.77 8.46
CA THR A 75 12.65 -6.78 9.46
C THR A 75 11.59 -5.81 8.94
N TYR A 76 11.43 -5.66 7.62
CA TYR A 76 10.45 -4.79 7.00
C TYR A 76 10.06 -5.25 5.60
N LEU A 77 8.92 -4.75 5.14
CA LEU A 77 8.48 -4.84 3.75
C LEU A 77 8.76 -3.51 3.06
N GLU A 78 9.27 -3.55 1.84
CA GLU A 78 9.51 -2.36 1.01
C GLU A 78 8.61 -2.37 -0.22
N PHE A 79 7.99 -1.24 -0.53
CA PHE A 79 7.25 -1.03 -1.77
C PHE A 79 7.45 0.39 -2.33
N ASN A 80 7.25 0.53 -3.63
CA ASN A 80 7.43 1.80 -4.33
C ASN A 80 6.14 2.63 -4.28
N THR A 81 6.24 3.89 -3.86
CA THR A 81 5.14 4.86 -3.72
C THR A 81 5.09 5.90 -4.83
N SER A 82 5.93 5.76 -5.85
CA SER A 82 5.97 6.67 -6.99
C SER A 82 5.76 5.94 -8.31
N THR A 83 5.41 6.68 -9.35
CA THR A 83 5.43 6.22 -10.73
C THR A 83 6.43 6.99 -11.55
N VAL A 84 6.99 6.34 -12.57
CA VAL A 84 7.95 6.95 -13.49
C VAL A 84 7.27 7.11 -14.83
N SER A 85 7.05 8.36 -15.25
CA SER A 85 6.59 8.64 -16.61
C SER A 85 7.80 8.75 -17.54
N VAL A 86 7.92 7.78 -18.46
CA VAL A 86 8.95 7.80 -19.49
C VAL A 86 8.53 8.78 -20.58
N ARG A 87 9.27 9.90 -20.72
CA ARG A 87 9.08 10.86 -21.82
C ARG A 87 10.05 10.56 -22.96
N LYS A 88 9.61 10.77 -24.20
CA LYS A 88 10.37 10.53 -25.44
C LYS A 88 11.77 11.19 -25.54
N ARG A 89 12.17 12.04 -24.58
CA ARG A 89 13.48 12.74 -24.52
C ARG A 89 14.31 12.38 -23.28
N GLY A 90 14.12 11.22 -22.68
CA GLY A 90 14.97 10.75 -21.59
C GLY A 90 14.80 11.43 -20.22
N ASN A 91 13.95 12.45 -20.11
CA ASN A 91 13.64 13.09 -18.83
C ASN A 91 12.51 12.33 -18.12
N ASN A 92 12.87 11.28 -17.38
CA ASN A 92 11.94 10.53 -16.56
C ASN A 92 11.48 11.40 -15.38
N LYS A 93 10.19 11.71 -15.31
CA LYS A 93 9.61 12.43 -14.17
C LYS A 93 8.98 11.44 -13.19
N LYS A 94 9.55 11.37 -11.98
CA LYS A 94 8.87 10.71 -10.86
C LYS A 94 7.67 11.55 -10.43
N SER A 95 6.52 10.93 -10.29
CA SER A 95 5.31 11.57 -9.74
C SER A 95 4.69 10.67 -8.68
N GLY A 96 4.13 11.29 -7.63
CA GLY A 96 3.37 10.60 -6.61
C GLY A 96 1.94 10.29 -7.05
N TYR A 97 1.19 9.69 -6.12
CA TYR A 97 -0.20 9.31 -6.32
C TYR A 97 -1.20 10.23 -5.60
N ARG A 98 -0.75 11.26 -4.91
CA ARG A 98 -1.63 12.26 -4.27
C ARG A 98 -2.61 12.85 -5.27
N GLY A 99 -3.90 12.85 -4.90
CA GLY A 99 -4.99 13.28 -5.77
C GLY A 99 -5.41 12.27 -6.85
N LYS A 100 -4.68 11.15 -7.02
CA LYS A 100 -5.01 10.08 -7.97
C LYS A 100 -5.63 8.87 -7.28
N ALA A 101 -5.11 8.50 -6.12
CA ALA A 101 -5.62 7.43 -5.27
C ALA A 101 -5.64 7.90 -3.81
N GLU A 102 -6.53 7.36 -3.02
CA GLU A 102 -6.62 7.60 -1.58
C GLU A 102 -5.72 6.63 -0.80
N TYR A 103 -5.58 5.38 -1.29
CA TYR A 103 -4.80 4.36 -0.62
C TYR A 103 -3.88 3.60 -1.57
N PHE A 104 -2.76 3.17 -1.03
CA PHE A 104 -2.02 2.03 -1.55
C PHE A 104 -2.55 0.76 -0.89
N ALA A 105 -2.97 -0.23 -1.70
CA ALA A 105 -3.14 -1.59 -1.22
C ALA A 105 -1.90 -2.39 -1.63
N VAL A 106 -1.24 -2.99 -0.66
CA VAL A 106 0.09 -3.55 -0.82
C VAL A 106 0.06 -5.03 -0.49
N TYR A 107 0.28 -5.88 -1.48
CA TYR A 107 0.39 -7.33 -1.29
C TYR A 107 1.86 -7.73 -1.16
N SER A 108 2.16 -8.55 -0.16
CA SER A 108 3.48 -9.16 -0.02
C SER A 108 3.41 -10.66 -0.34
N PRO A 109 4.02 -11.12 -1.45
CA PRO A 109 4.10 -12.55 -1.74
C PRO A 109 4.89 -13.35 -0.70
N ASP A 110 5.84 -12.70 -0.02
CA ASP A 110 6.70 -13.34 0.98
C ASP A 110 5.92 -13.68 2.26
N THR A 111 4.92 -12.87 2.63
CA THR A 111 4.11 -13.06 3.84
C THR A 111 2.70 -13.55 3.55
N GLY A 112 2.23 -13.42 2.30
CA GLY A 112 0.85 -13.69 1.90
C GLY A 112 -0.17 -12.67 2.42
N LYS A 113 0.28 -11.56 3.01
CA LYS A 113 -0.56 -10.55 3.66
C LYS A 113 -0.77 -9.32 2.78
N ILE A 114 -1.83 -8.56 3.11
CA ILE A 114 -2.21 -7.32 2.42
C ILE A 114 -2.27 -6.20 3.45
N TYR A 115 -1.79 -5.03 3.04
CA TYR A 115 -1.70 -3.83 3.86
C TYR A 115 -2.36 -2.66 3.14
N MET A 116 -3.09 -1.82 3.87
CA MET A 116 -3.75 -0.64 3.33
C MET A 116 -3.11 0.62 3.92
N VAL A 117 -2.45 1.42 3.09
CA VAL A 117 -1.71 2.62 3.50
C VAL A 117 -2.30 3.85 2.84
N ALA A 118 -2.62 4.88 3.60
CA ALA A 118 -3.07 6.15 3.03
C ALA A 118 -1.96 6.78 2.16
N VAL A 119 -2.32 7.24 0.97
CA VAL A 119 -1.35 7.85 0.04
C VAL A 119 -0.70 9.09 0.65
N ASP A 120 -1.44 9.84 1.48
CA ASP A 120 -0.95 11.05 2.12
C ASP A 120 0.08 10.79 3.23
N GLU A 121 0.06 9.60 3.84
CA GLU A 121 1.05 9.15 4.83
C GLU A 121 2.33 8.63 4.19
N ALA A 122 2.26 8.21 2.92
CA ALA A 122 3.39 7.59 2.25
C ALA A 122 4.41 8.64 1.77
N PRO A 123 5.71 8.40 1.98
CA PRO A 123 6.77 9.25 1.43
C PRO A 123 6.83 9.12 -0.09
N ASN A 124 7.41 10.09 -0.76
CA ASN A 124 7.69 9.98 -2.20
C ASN A 124 8.91 9.09 -2.44
N GLY A 125 8.70 8.00 -3.19
CA GLY A 125 9.77 7.07 -3.57
C GLY A 125 9.51 5.66 -3.10
N ASN A 126 10.01 5.26 -1.95
CA ASN A 126 9.79 3.96 -1.34
C ASN A 126 9.28 4.13 0.10
N MET A 127 8.44 3.20 0.53
CA MET A 127 7.96 3.10 1.91
C MET A 127 8.34 1.75 2.49
N ASN A 128 8.69 1.76 3.78
CA ASN A 128 9.04 0.56 4.55
C ASN A 128 8.00 0.36 5.65
N LEU A 129 7.33 -0.80 5.65
CA LEU A 129 6.47 -1.26 6.73
C LEU A 129 7.28 -2.21 7.61
N ARG A 130 7.54 -1.83 8.85
CA ARG A 130 8.35 -2.60 9.79
C ARG A 130 7.49 -3.58 10.58
N PHE A 131 8.07 -4.71 10.95
CA PHE A 131 7.40 -5.69 11.83
C PHE A 131 7.74 -5.41 13.30
N LYS A 132 6.71 -5.32 14.15
CA LYS A 132 6.87 -5.12 15.61
C LYS A 132 7.61 -6.29 16.29
N SER A 133 7.45 -7.51 15.77
CA SER A 133 8.10 -8.72 16.28
C SER A 133 9.54 -8.92 15.82
N ALA A 134 9.98 -8.21 14.79
CA ALA A 134 11.32 -8.32 14.27
C ALA A 134 12.30 -7.48 15.10
N GLY A 135 13.17 -8.12 15.85
CA GLY A 135 14.29 -7.41 16.46
C GLY A 135 15.10 -6.69 15.39
N VAL A 136 15.22 -5.38 15.47
CA VAL A 136 15.94 -4.60 14.45
C VAL A 136 17.44 -4.88 14.59
N VAL A 137 17.98 -5.66 13.68
CA VAL A 137 19.43 -5.81 13.54
C VAL A 137 19.90 -4.81 12.49
N ARG A 138 20.55 -3.75 12.88
CA ARG A 138 21.29 -2.91 11.95
C ARG A 138 22.71 -3.45 11.81
N ALA A 139 23.03 -3.98 10.63
CA ALA A 139 24.41 -4.16 10.25
C ALA A 139 24.93 -2.82 9.68
N ASN A 140 25.87 -2.21 10.35
CA ASN A 140 26.65 -1.12 9.79
C ASN A 140 28.09 -1.63 9.50
N ARG A 141 28.93 -0.78 8.91
CA ARG A 141 30.34 -1.13 8.59
C ARG A 141 31.18 -1.53 9.81
N HIS A 142 30.69 -1.35 11.02
CA HIS A 142 31.40 -1.57 12.28
C HIS A 142 30.74 -2.64 13.16
N GLY A 143 29.80 -3.43 12.63
CA GLY A 143 29.12 -4.51 13.35
C GLY A 143 27.61 -4.34 13.42
N SER A 144 26.94 -5.43 13.73
CA SER A 144 25.49 -5.45 13.94
C SER A 144 25.18 -5.25 15.41
N TYR A 145 24.28 -4.34 15.72
CA TYR A 145 23.72 -4.21 17.06
C TYR A 145 22.20 -4.36 17.02
N ARG A 146 21.66 -5.00 18.05
CA ARG A 146 20.21 -5.09 18.24
C ARG A 146 19.77 -3.83 18.95
N ILE A 147 18.78 -3.14 18.39
CA ILE A 147 18.05 -2.13 19.12
C ILE A 147 16.96 -2.88 19.89
N PRO A 148 16.97 -2.86 21.24
CA PRO A 148 15.91 -3.47 22.02
C PRO A 148 14.57 -2.85 21.63
N TYR A 149 13.52 -3.65 21.61
CA TYR A 149 12.15 -3.25 21.26
C TYR A 149 11.61 -2.10 22.12
N SER A 150 12.13 -1.93 23.32
CA SER A 150 11.73 -0.93 24.31
C SER A 150 12.29 0.48 24.06
N VAL A 151 13.14 0.65 23.05
CA VAL A 151 13.56 2.01 22.67
C VAL A 151 12.47 2.55 21.78
N GLU A 152 11.56 3.32 22.35
CA GLU A 152 10.72 4.27 21.63
C GLU A 152 11.65 5.24 20.90
N ILE A 153 12.04 4.88 19.70
CA ILE A 153 12.62 5.84 18.78
C ILE A 153 11.44 6.66 18.32
N ALA A 154 11.25 7.79 18.99
CA ALA A 154 10.28 8.79 18.64
C ALA A 154 10.42 9.12 17.14
N GLY A 155 9.31 8.96 16.40
CA GLY A 155 9.20 9.39 15.02
C GLY A 155 9.47 8.30 13.97
N ASP A 156 8.57 8.17 13.05
CA ASP A 156 8.73 7.65 11.69
C ASP A 156 8.79 6.14 11.45
N TYR A 157 8.36 5.29 12.37
CA TYR A 157 8.18 3.87 12.07
C TYR A 157 6.72 3.55 11.73
N CYS A 158 6.49 3.15 10.47
CA CYS A 158 5.24 2.55 10.05
C CYS A 158 5.30 1.05 10.37
N TRP A 159 4.48 0.61 11.32
CA TRP A 159 4.40 -0.81 11.68
C TRP A 159 3.47 -1.54 10.73
N ALA A 160 3.93 -2.67 10.17
CA ALA A 160 3.14 -3.43 9.21
C ALA A 160 1.78 -3.87 9.77
N GLU A 161 1.75 -4.26 11.04
CA GLU A 161 0.55 -4.75 11.72
C GLU A 161 -0.55 -3.68 11.86
N ASP A 162 -0.20 -2.39 11.82
CA ASP A 162 -1.17 -1.30 11.92
C ASP A 162 -1.91 -1.07 10.58
N TYR A 163 -1.40 -1.60 9.47
CA TYR A 163 -1.94 -1.46 8.12
C TYR A 163 -2.50 -2.77 7.56
N GLU A 164 -2.35 -3.90 8.25
CA GLU A 164 -2.82 -5.21 7.77
C GLU A 164 -4.36 -5.27 7.70
N ILE A 165 -4.90 -5.78 6.59
CA ILE A 165 -6.34 -5.92 6.32
C ILE A 165 -6.74 -7.36 6.01
#